data_261d522d8423e546e2b5c7dfab4f4605
#
_entry.id   261d522d8423e546e2b5c7dfab4f4605
#
_cell.length_a   1.000
_cell.length_b   1.000
_cell.length_c   1.000
_cell.angle_alpha   90.00
_cell.angle_beta   90.00
_cell.angle_gamma   90.00
#
_symmetry.space_group_name_H-M   'P 1'
#
loop_
_entity.id
_entity.type
_entity.pdbx_description
1 polymer ?
#
loop_
_entity_poly.entity_id
_entity_poly.type
_entity_poly.pdbx_seq_one_letter_code
_entity_poly.pdbx_strand_id
1 'polypeptide(L)'
;MTYIPRLKQEYKDRVISALKEEFGYKNVMQVPRLEKIVLSRGVGAATSDKKLIEYAVDELTKITGQKAVATISKKDVASFKLRKGMPIGAKVTLRGEQMYEFLDRLITASLPRVRDFQGIKATGFDGRGNYTLGITEQIIFPEINIDKVNKISGMDITFVTTAPTDKEAKSLLTELGLPFKKN
;
A
#
# COMPACT_ATOMS: atom_id res chain seq x y z
N MET A 1 20.25 -17.70 11.63
CA MET A 1 19.14 -16.98 12.30
C MET A 1 18.18 -16.52 11.23
N THR A 2 16.92 -16.87 11.31
CA THR A 2 15.89 -16.43 10.33
C THR A 2 15.54 -14.99 10.67
N TYR A 3 15.70 -14.07 9.74
CA TYR A 3 15.34 -12.67 9.91
C TYR A 3 13.84 -12.53 10.15
N ILE A 4 13.44 -11.78 11.16
CA ILE A 4 12.02 -11.49 11.46
C ILE A 4 11.85 -9.98 11.43
N PRO A 5 10.97 -9.45 10.57
CA PRO A 5 10.66 -8.01 10.51
C PRO A 5 10.18 -7.47 11.86
N ARG A 6 10.63 -6.26 12.22
CA ARG A 6 10.30 -5.60 13.48
C ARG A 6 8.79 -5.52 13.72
N LEU A 7 8.03 -5.04 12.75
CA LEU A 7 6.56 -4.91 12.88
C LEU A 7 5.84 -6.26 12.98
N LYS A 8 6.41 -7.35 12.42
CA LYS A 8 5.86 -8.70 12.57
C LYS A 8 6.02 -9.19 14.02
N GLN A 9 7.13 -8.83 14.66
CA GLN A 9 7.37 -9.14 16.07
C GLN A 9 6.48 -8.28 16.97
N GLU A 10 6.43 -6.97 16.76
CA GLU A 10 5.53 -6.06 17.50
C GLU A 10 4.05 -6.48 17.41
N TYR A 11 3.61 -6.95 16.24
CA TYR A 11 2.26 -7.48 16.10
C TYR A 11 1.98 -8.62 17.07
N LYS A 12 2.92 -9.57 17.23
CA LYS A 12 2.77 -10.72 18.12
C LYS A 12 2.85 -10.33 19.60
N ASP A 13 3.78 -9.45 19.95
CA ASP A 13 4.13 -9.14 21.34
C ASP A 13 3.16 -8.12 21.97
N ARG A 14 2.70 -7.15 21.19
CA ARG A 14 1.93 -6.00 21.67
C ARG A 14 0.54 -5.87 21.04
N VAL A 15 0.46 -5.87 19.71
CA VAL A 15 -0.77 -5.51 18.99
C VAL A 15 -1.89 -6.50 19.24
N ILE A 16 -1.61 -7.81 19.31
CA ILE A 16 -2.59 -8.85 19.61
C ILE A 16 -3.24 -8.61 20.98
N SER A 17 -2.44 -8.31 22.01
CA SER A 17 -2.93 -8.05 23.36
C SER A 17 -3.78 -6.79 23.42
N ALA A 18 -3.32 -5.69 22.82
CA ALA A 18 -4.05 -4.44 22.79
C ALA A 18 -5.42 -4.57 22.10
N LEU A 19 -5.48 -5.20 20.92
CA LEU A 19 -6.74 -5.40 20.21
C LEU A 19 -7.68 -6.37 20.93
N LYS A 20 -7.14 -7.37 21.64
CA LYS A 20 -7.94 -8.29 22.43
C LYS A 20 -8.62 -7.58 23.60
N GLU A 21 -7.92 -6.67 24.25
CA GLU A 21 -8.48 -5.85 25.35
C GLU A 21 -9.51 -4.85 24.83
N GLU A 22 -9.23 -4.16 23.72
CA GLU A 22 -10.10 -3.13 23.15
C GLU A 22 -11.44 -3.70 22.64
N PHE A 23 -11.40 -4.84 21.93
CA PHE A 23 -12.60 -5.43 21.30
C PHE A 23 -13.15 -6.67 22.00
N GLY A 24 -12.51 -7.14 23.07
CA GLY A 24 -13.01 -8.26 23.88
C GLY A 24 -13.00 -9.62 23.17
N TYR A 25 -12.05 -9.88 22.28
CA TYR A 25 -11.96 -11.15 21.55
C TYR A 25 -11.71 -12.33 22.50
N LYS A 26 -12.52 -13.37 22.39
CA LYS A 26 -12.38 -14.59 23.19
C LYS A 26 -11.20 -15.44 22.76
N ASN A 27 -10.94 -15.50 21.46
CA ASN A 27 -9.88 -16.29 20.86
C ASN A 27 -8.85 -15.40 20.13
N VAL A 28 -7.57 -15.70 20.29
CA VAL A 28 -6.46 -15.02 19.58
C VAL A 28 -6.62 -15.10 18.07
N MET A 29 -7.21 -16.16 17.53
CA MET A 29 -7.45 -16.31 16.09
C MET A 29 -8.52 -15.38 15.52
N GLN A 30 -9.32 -14.72 16.37
CA GLN A 30 -10.30 -13.71 15.97
C GLN A 30 -9.66 -12.33 15.78
N VAL A 31 -8.47 -12.11 16.36
CA VAL A 31 -7.78 -10.84 16.29
C VAL A 31 -7.44 -10.51 14.84
N PRO A 32 -7.80 -9.32 14.34
CA PRO A 32 -7.52 -8.92 12.97
C PRO A 32 -6.02 -8.84 12.71
N ARG A 33 -5.64 -9.23 11.50
CA ARG A 33 -4.25 -9.19 11.02
C ARG A 33 -4.17 -8.60 9.63
N LEU A 34 -3.01 -8.07 9.30
CA LEU A 34 -2.71 -7.65 7.93
C LEU A 34 -2.49 -8.90 7.05
N GLU A 35 -3.23 -9.00 5.95
CA GLU A 35 -3.16 -10.14 5.03
C GLU A 35 -2.21 -9.89 3.88
N LYS A 36 -2.33 -8.72 3.25
CA LYS A 36 -1.50 -8.28 2.12
C LYS A 36 -1.52 -6.77 1.99
N ILE A 37 -0.49 -6.22 1.35
CA ILE A 37 -0.44 -4.84 0.86
C ILE A 37 -0.39 -4.88 -0.66
N VAL A 38 -1.25 -4.13 -1.30
CA VAL A 38 -1.30 -4.02 -2.77
C VAL A 38 -0.93 -2.59 -3.16
N LEU A 39 0.15 -2.44 -3.93
CA LEU A 39 0.48 -1.18 -4.56
C LEU A 39 -0.03 -1.22 -5.99
N SER A 40 -0.74 -0.18 -6.40
CA SER A 40 -1.23 -0.02 -7.76
C SER A 40 -0.98 1.38 -8.28
N ARG A 41 -0.63 1.47 -9.56
CA ARG A 41 -0.39 2.73 -10.26
C ARG A 41 -1.07 2.70 -11.61
N GLY A 42 -1.99 3.64 -11.81
CA GLY A 42 -2.62 3.86 -13.11
C GLY A 42 -1.74 4.73 -14.00
N VAL A 43 -1.53 4.32 -15.25
CA VAL A 43 -0.74 5.07 -16.24
C VAL A 43 -1.61 5.30 -17.48
N GLY A 44 -2.53 6.27 -17.41
CA GLY A 44 -3.44 6.59 -18.51
C GLY A 44 -2.73 7.05 -19.79
N ALA A 45 -1.59 7.74 -19.66
CA ALA A 45 -0.77 8.18 -20.79
C ALA A 45 -0.11 7.03 -21.56
N ALA A 46 -0.12 5.81 -21.03
CA ALA A 46 0.40 4.61 -21.70
C ALA A 46 -0.36 4.24 -22.99
N THR A 47 -1.55 4.77 -23.19
CA THR A 47 -2.29 4.64 -24.45
C THR A 47 -1.54 5.30 -25.62
N SER A 48 -0.77 6.37 -25.33
CA SER A 48 0.06 7.09 -26.31
C SER A 48 1.52 6.61 -26.30
N ASP A 49 2.07 6.32 -25.12
CA ASP A 49 3.47 5.88 -24.97
C ASP A 49 3.57 4.64 -24.05
N LYS A 50 3.83 3.48 -24.66
CA LYS A 50 3.96 2.20 -23.97
C LYS A 50 5.15 2.14 -23.01
N LYS A 51 6.23 2.93 -23.24
CA LYS A 51 7.42 2.95 -22.39
C LYS A 51 7.11 3.41 -20.96
N LEU A 52 6.06 4.22 -20.79
CA LEU A 52 5.66 4.70 -19.47
C LEU A 52 5.24 3.57 -18.53
N ILE A 53 4.75 2.44 -19.06
CA ILE A 53 4.44 1.25 -18.26
C ILE A 53 5.71 0.57 -17.76
N GLU A 54 6.74 0.48 -18.61
CA GLU A 54 8.03 -0.13 -18.23
C GLU A 54 8.66 0.66 -17.07
N TYR A 55 8.64 1.99 -17.15
CA TYR A 55 9.08 2.85 -16.04
C TYR A 55 8.26 2.63 -14.77
N ALA A 56 6.92 2.56 -14.88
CA ALA A 56 6.06 2.33 -13.73
C ALA A 56 6.32 0.96 -13.07
N VAL A 57 6.55 -0.08 -13.86
CA VAL A 57 6.90 -1.42 -13.37
C VAL A 57 8.28 -1.41 -12.69
N ASP A 58 9.27 -0.74 -13.28
CA ASP A 58 10.62 -0.63 -12.71
C ASP A 58 10.62 0.14 -11.40
N GLU A 59 9.93 1.27 -11.33
CA GLU A 59 9.80 2.07 -10.12
C GLU A 59 9.10 1.29 -9.00
N LEU A 60 7.95 0.65 -9.27
CA LEU A 60 7.28 -0.18 -8.27
C LEU A 60 8.14 -1.37 -7.80
N THR A 61 8.91 -1.96 -8.72
CA THR A 61 9.84 -3.04 -8.39
C THR A 61 10.94 -2.55 -7.45
N LYS A 62 11.50 -1.36 -7.69
CA LYS A 62 12.51 -0.75 -6.81
C LYS A 62 11.96 -0.42 -5.43
N ILE A 63 10.77 0.17 -5.36
CA ILE A 63 10.10 0.53 -4.09
C ILE A 63 9.83 -0.71 -3.24
N THR A 64 9.36 -1.79 -3.85
CA THR A 64 8.87 -2.96 -3.10
C THR A 64 9.90 -4.08 -2.96
N GLY A 65 10.93 -4.09 -3.79
CA GLY A 65 11.89 -5.21 -3.87
C GLY A 65 11.32 -6.46 -4.54
N GLN A 66 10.04 -6.43 -4.98
CA GLN A 66 9.37 -7.52 -5.69
C GLN A 66 8.98 -7.07 -7.09
N LYS A 67 9.19 -7.92 -8.10
CA LYS A 67 8.86 -7.61 -9.49
C LYS A 67 7.38 -7.27 -9.64
N ALA A 68 7.09 -6.04 -10.07
CA ALA A 68 5.74 -5.59 -10.37
C ALA A 68 5.23 -6.16 -11.71
N VAL A 69 3.93 -6.23 -11.86
CA VAL A 69 3.25 -6.76 -13.06
C VAL A 69 2.46 -5.65 -13.73
N ALA A 70 2.58 -5.53 -15.06
CA ALA A 70 1.74 -4.64 -15.83
C ALA A 70 0.28 -5.11 -15.82
N THR A 71 -0.65 -4.19 -15.60
CA THR A 71 -2.10 -4.47 -15.64
C THR A 71 -2.65 -4.10 -17.01
N ILE A 72 -3.41 -5.03 -17.59
CA ILE A 72 -3.97 -4.91 -18.94
C ILE A 72 -5.45 -4.55 -18.91
N SER A 73 -5.92 -3.83 -19.92
CA SER A 73 -7.33 -3.51 -20.10
C SER A 73 -8.14 -4.77 -20.43
N LYS A 74 -9.29 -4.94 -19.80
CA LYS A 74 -10.24 -6.03 -20.08
C LYS A 74 -11.27 -5.67 -21.13
N LYS A 75 -11.50 -4.39 -21.38
CA LYS A 75 -12.53 -3.86 -22.30
C LYS A 75 -11.94 -2.84 -23.25
N ASP A 76 -12.60 -2.69 -24.41
CA ASP A 76 -12.36 -1.60 -25.35
C ASP A 76 -13.14 -0.36 -24.89
N VAL A 77 -12.48 0.80 -24.87
CA VAL A 77 -13.11 2.10 -24.55
C VAL A 77 -12.64 3.14 -25.55
N ALA A 78 -13.47 3.46 -26.54
CA ALA A 78 -13.11 4.34 -27.64
C ALA A 78 -12.78 5.77 -27.19
N SER A 79 -13.49 6.31 -26.21
CA SER A 79 -13.25 7.66 -25.65
C SER A 79 -11.83 7.82 -25.07
N PHE A 80 -11.24 6.76 -24.54
CA PHE A 80 -9.88 6.76 -24.01
C PHE A 80 -8.84 6.18 -24.99
N LYS A 81 -9.23 5.91 -26.25
CA LYS A 81 -8.38 5.26 -27.26
C LYS A 81 -7.77 3.94 -26.75
N LEU A 82 -8.52 3.22 -25.91
CA LEU A 82 -8.11 2.02 -25.21
C LEU A 82 -8.68 0.79 -25.91
N ARG A 83 -7.82 -0.23 -26.12
CA ARG A 83 -8.20 -1.54 -26.63
C ARG A 83 -7.92 -2.63 -25.59
N LYS A 84 -8.70 -3.70 -25.63
CA LYS A 84 -8.48 -4.91 -24.84
C LYS A 84 -7.06 -5.42 -25.02
N GLY A 85 -6.40 -5.77 -23.92
CA GLY A 85 -5.02 -6.24 -23.92
C GLY A 85 -3.96 -5.14 -23.84
N MET A 86 -4.32 -3.87 -23.95
CA MET A 86 -3.35 -2.77 -23.76
C MET A 86 -2.94 -2.64 -22.30
N PRO A 87 -1.64 -2.51 -21.96
CA PRO A 87 -1.17 -2.26 -20.62
C PRO A 87 -1.49 -0.80 -20.24
N ILE A 88 -2.12 -0.60 -19.08
CA ILE A 88 -2.59 0.71 -18.58
C ILE A 88 -2.18 1.04 -17.16
N GLY A 89 -1.47 0.16 -16.51
CA GLY A 89 -0.99 0.35 -15.13
C GLY A 89 0.00 -0.69 -14.72
N ALA A 90 0.48 -0.59 -13.50
CA ALA A 90 1.35 -1.56 -12.85
C ALA A 90 0.82 -1.87 -11.45
N LYS A 91 1.04 -3.10 -10.99
CA LYS A 91 0.60 -3.59 -9.68
C LYS A 91 1.63 -4.54 -9.07
N VAL A 92 1.75 -4.48 -7.75
CA VAL A 92 2.48 -5.46 -6.95
C VAL A 92 1.68 -5.83 -5.71
N THR A 93 1.79 -7.07 -5.27
CA THR A 93 1.12 -7.55 -4.04
C THR A 93 2.18 -8.11 -3.11
N LEU A 94 2.31 -7.52 -1.94
CA LEU A 94 3.24 -7.93 -0.89
C LEU A 94 2.53 -8.76 0.16
N ARG A 95 3.18 -9.83 0.63
CA ARG A 95 2.70 -10.73 1.68
C ARG A 95 3.84 -11.12 2.62
N GLY A 96 3.48 -11.63 3.80
CA GLY A 96 4.45 -12.17 4.74
C GLY A 96 5.49 -11.15 5.19
N GLU A 97 6.76 -11.49 5.14
CA GLU A 97 7.84 -10.64 5.67
C GLU A 97 8.05 -9.36 4.86
N GLN A 98 8.02 -9.45 3.53
CA GLN A 98 8.15 -8.28 2.66
C GLN A 98 7.04 -7.25 2.88
N MET A 99 5.85 -7.68 3.24
CA MET A 99 4.72 -6.81 3.58
C MET A 99 5.02 -5.97 4.83
N TYR A 100 5.52 -6.59 5.90
CA TYR A 100 5.87 -5.87 7.14
C TYR A 100 7.09 -4.97 6.95
N GLU A 101 8.09 -5.40 6.17
CA GLU A 101 9.23 -4.57 5.81
C GLU A 101 8.83 -3.32 5.03
N PHE A 102 7.98 -3.49 4.04
CA PHE A 102 7.45 -2.35 3.28
C PHE A 102 6.65 -1.41 4.17
N LEU A 103 5.80 -1.94 5.06
CA LEU A 103 5.02 -1.13 6.00
C LEU A 103 5.92 -0.31 6.93
N ASP A 104 6.96 -0.91 7.47
CA ASP A 104 7.92 -0.24 8.35
C ASP A 104 8.63 0.92 7.62
N ARG A 105 9.15 0.68 6.41
CA ARG A 105 9.77 1.73 5.59
C ARG A 105 8.79 2.82 5.18
N LEU A 106 7.56 2.47 4.87
CA LEU A 106 6.51 3.44 4.55
C LEU A 106 6.29 4.40 5.73
N ILE A 107 6.14 3.87 6.95
CA ILE A 107 5.87 4.66 8.16
C ILE A 107 7.07 5.49 8.57
N THR A 108 8.26 4.90 8.59
CA THR A 108 9.46 5.53 9.15
C THR A 108 10.19 6.45 8.18
N ALA A 109 10.23 6.10 6.90
CA ALA A 109 11.03 6.81 5.90
C ALA A 109 10.20 7.58 4.88
N SER A 110 9.09 7.02 4.37
CA SER A 110 8.39 7.60 3.23
C SER A 110 7.33 8.62 3.64
N LEU A 111 6.47 8.30 4.61
CA LEU A 111 5.41 9.23 5.06
C LEU A 111 5.93 10.56 5.61
N PRO A 112 7.01 10.61 6.39
CA PRO A 112 7.57 11.90 6.86
C PRO A 112 8.09 12.80 5.72
N ARG A 113 8.36 12.25 4.54
CA ARG A 113 8.82 12.98 3.36
C ARG A 113 7.69 13.58 2.53
N VAL A 114 6.44 13.23 2.83
CA VAL A 114 5.28 13.82 2.17
C VAL A 114 5.21 15.31 2.53
N ARG A 115 5.09 16.17 1.51
CA ARG A 115 4.97 17.61 1.71
C ARG A 115 3.72 17.93 2.54
N ASP A 116 3.90 18.78 3.56
CA ASP A 116 2.82 19.22 4.47
C ASP A 116 2.04 18.05 5.12
N PHE A 117 2.76 17.00 5.50
CA PHE A 117 2.14 15.82 6.10
C PHE A 117 1.49 16.13 7.44
N GLN A 118 0.18 15.96 7.53
CA GLN A 118 -0.63 16.20 8.75
C GLN A 118 -1.28 14.92 9.27
N GLY A 119 -0.84 13.77 8.83
CA GLY A 119 -1.46 12.48 9.12
C GLY A 119 -2.38 11.98 7.99
N ILE A 120 -2.70 10.71 8.05
CA ILE A 120 -3.49 9.99 7.05
C ILE A 120 -4.98 10.18 7.34
N LYS A 121 -5.79 10.45 6.31
CA LYS A 121 -7.24 10.59 6.45
C LYS A 121 -7.89 9.24 6.73
N ALA A 122 -8.82 9.17 7.68
CA ALA A 122 -9.56 7.96 7.99
C ALA A 122 -10.71 7.64 6.99
N THR A 123 -10.86 8.40 5.90
CA THR A 123 -11.93 8.23 4.91
C THR A 123 -11.63 7.17 3.84
N GLY A 124 -10.44 6.56 3.86
CA GLY A 124 -10.01 5.57 2.85
C GLY A 124 -10.42 4.13 3.15
N PHE A 125 -11.31 3.89 4.12
CA PHE A 125 -11.84 2.56 4.41
C PHE A 125 -13.00 2.19 3.46
N ASP A 126 -13.12 0.91 3.14
CA ASP A 126 -14.10 0.37 2.19
C ASP A 126 -15.41 -0.17 2.83
N GLY A 127 -15.57 -0.06 4.14
CA GLY A 127 -16.69 -0.64 4.90
C GLY A 127 -16.49 -2.12 5.28
N ARG A 128 -15.39 -2.74 4.86
CA ARG A 128 -15.07 -4.16 5.10
C ARG A 128 -13.70 -4.38 5.73
N GLY A 129 -13.18 -3.36 6.38
CA GLY A 129 -11.91 -3.43 7.07
C GLY A 129 -10.66 -3.33 6.19
N ASN A 130 -10.77 -2.91 4.93
CA ASN A 130 -9.61 -2.59 4.10
C ASN A 130 -9.43 -1.07 4.03
N TYR A 131 -8.18 -0.64 3.92
CA TYR A 131 -7.83 0.76 3.86
C TYR A 131 -6.98 1.07 2.63
N THR A 132 -7.30 2.14 1.90
CA THR A 132 -6.51 2.60 0.76
C THR A 132 -5.95 3.99 1.02
N LEU A 133 -4.63 4.11 0.90
CA LEU A 133 -3.86 5.33 0.98
C LEU A 133 -3.45 5.78 -0.42
N GLY A 134 -3.93 6.94 -0.86
CA GLY A 134 -3.44 7.58 -2.08
C GLY A 134 -2.20 8.42 -1.80
N ILE A 135 -1.15 8.19 -2.55
CA ILE A 135 0.09 8.96 -2.55
C ILE A 135 0.17 9.74 -3.86
N THR A 136 0.38 11.05 -3.78
CA THR A 136 0.41 11.94 -4.96
C THR A 136 1.73 11.88 -5.72
N GLU A 137 2.83 11.61 -5.02
CA GLU A 137 4.18 11.70 -5.57
C GLU A 137 5.02 10.47 -5.19
N GLN A 138 5.57 9.75 -6.17
CA GLN A 138 6.43 8.59 -5.92
C GLN A 138 7.82 8.97 -5.36
N ILE A 139 8.21 10.22 -5.44
CA ILE A 139 9.53 10.71 -4.99
C ILE A 139 9.71 10.67 -3.45
N ILE A 140 8.64 10.43 -2.71
CA ILE A 140 8.71 10.24 -1.26
C ILE A 140 9.48 8.96 -0.88
N PHE A 141 9.55 7.99 -1.79
CA PHE A 141 10.28 6.75 -1.55
C PHE A 141 11.79 6.96 -1.78
N PRO A 142 12.64 6.66 -0.78
CA PRO A 142 14.08 6.86 -0.88
C PRO A 142 14.75 6.01 -1.96
N GLU A 143 14.11 4.92 -2.39
CA GLU A 143 14.59 4.02 -3.44
C GLU A 143 14.49 4.64 -4.85
N ILE A 144 13.74 5.73 -4.99
CA ILE A 144 13.54 6.41 -6.27
C ILE A 144 14.54 7.54 -6.43
N ASN A 145 15.36 7.47 -7.49
CA ASN A 145 16.24 8.57 -7.86
C ASN A 145 15.46 9.62 -8.65
N ILE A 146 15.38 10.83 -8.13
CA ILE A 146 14.63 11.96 -8.70
C ILE A 146 15.12 12.29 -10.12
N ASP A 147 16.42 12.21 -10.38
CA ASP A 147 17.01 12.54 -11.70
C ASP A 147 16.58 11.57 -12.81
N LYS A 148 16.12 10.37 -12.44
CA LYS A 148 15.67 9.33 -13.37
C LYS A 148 14.16 9.26 -13.53
N VAL A 149 13.42 10.10 -12.83
CA VAL A 149 11.95 10.15 -12.90
C VAL A 149 11.50 10.95 -14.11
N ASN A 150 10.87 10.29 -15.08
CA ASN A 150 10.36 10.97 -16.27
C ASN A 150 9.12 11.82 -15.99
N LYS A 151 8.28 11.38 -15.05
CA LYS A 151 7.05 12.07 -14.69
C LYS A 151 6.69 11.77 -13.23
N ILE A 152 6.42 12.85 -12.48
CA ILE A 152 5.84 12.71 -11.13
C ILE A 152 4.42 12.17 -11.28
N SER A 153 4.12 11.11 -10.57
CA SER A 153 2.79 10.49 -10.57
C SER A 153 2.52 9.78 -9.25
N GLY A 154 1.24 9.71 -8.93
CA GLY A 154 0.78 9.06 -7.72
C GLY A 154 0.64 7.55 -7.85
N MET A 155 0.34 6.93 -6.71
CA MET A 155 0.01 5.52 -6.58
C MET A 155 -0.94 5.30 -5.42
N ASP A 156 -1.66 4.20 -5.45
CA ASP A 156 -2.52 3.77 -4.36
C ASP A 156 -1.90 2.58 -3.64
N ILE A 157 -1.91 2.65 -2.31
CA ILE A 157 -1.45 1.58 -1.42
C ILE A 157 -2.67 1.08 -0.64
N THR A 158 -3.08 -0.15 -0.93
CA THR A 158 -4.23 -0.78 -0.28
C THR A 158 -3.76 -1.80 0.75
N PHE A 159 -4.15 -1.58 1.99
CA PHE A 159 -3.95 -2.50 3.12
C PHE A 159 -5.17 -3.41 3.23
N VAL A 160 -4.98 -4.68 2.97
CA VAL A 160 -6.04 -5.69 3.09
C VAL A 160 -5.87 -6.39 4.43
N THR A 161 -6.91 -6.33 5.26
CA THR A 161 -6.91 -6.92 6.59
C THR A 161 -7.96 -8.01 6.71
N THR A 162 -7.91 -8.79 7.78
CA THR A 162 -8.95 -9.77 8.13
C THR A 162 -10.01 -9.18 9.07
N ALA A 163 -9.96 -7.87 9.34
CA ALA A 163 -10.92 -7.20 10.20
C ALA A 163 -12.33 -7.20 9.58
N PRO A 164 -13.38 -7.54 10.31
CA PRO A 164 -14.76 -7.51 9.81
C PRO A 164 -15.31 -6.09 9.71
N THR A 165 -14.76 -5.14 10.47
CA THR A 165 -15.22 -3.74 10.51
C THR A 165 -14.07 -2.75 10.32
N ASP A 166 -14.40 -1.55 9.82
CA ASP A 166 -13.42 -0.47 9.64
C ASP A 166 -12.85 0.03 10.97
N LYS A 167 -13.59 -0.06 12.06
CA LYS A 167 -13.13 0.32 13.41
C LYS A 167 -11.98 -0.56 13.85
N GLU A 168 -12.17 -1.87 13.73
CA GLU A 168 -11.14 -2.86 14.08
C GLU A 168 -9.90 -2.73 13.17
N ALA A 169 -10.11 -2.51 11.85
CA ALA A 169 -9.01 -2.28 10.91
C ALA A 169 -8.24 -0.99 11.23
N LYS A 170 -8.94 0.09 11.59
CA LYS A 170 -8.31 1.36 11.98
C LYS A 170 -7.48 1.18 13.24
N SER A 171 -8.00 0.50 14.25
CA SER A 171 -7.26 0.20 15.49
C SER A 171 -6.02 -0.64 15.19
N LEU A 172 -6.14 -1.73 14.40
CA LEU A 172 -5.02 -2.54 13.95
C LEU A 172 -3.92 -1.71 13.27
N LEU A 173 -4.29 -0.88 12.30
CA LEU A 173 -3.33 -0.07 11.54
C LEU A 173 -2.69 1.03 12.41
N THR A 174 -3.44 1.59 13.36
CA THR A 174 -2.93 2.56 14.33
C THR A 174 -1.91 1.92 15.26
N GLU A 175 -2.20 0.72 15.76
CA GLU A 175 -1.29 -0.04 16.61
C GLU A 175 -0.02 -0.49 15.86
N LEU A 176 -0.09 -0.73 14.55
CA LEU A 176 1.07 -0.95 13.70
C LEU A 176 1.86 0.33 13.39
N GLY A 177 1.39 1.50 13.86
CA GLY A 177 2.11 2.77 13.76
C GLY A 177 1.69 3.67 12.59
N LEU A 178 0.61 3.38 11.87
CA LEU A 178 0.09 4.27 10.83
C LEU A 178 -0.46 5.57 11.46
N PRO A 179 0.06 6.75 11.07
CA PRO A 179 -0.27 8.01 11.70
C PRO A 179 -1.59 8.57 11.16
N PHE A 180 -2.72 8.10 11.66
CA PHE A 180 -4.01 8.69 11.32
C PHE A 180 -4.17 10.08 11.93
N LYS A 181 -4.78 11.00 11.17
CA LYS A 181 -5.13 12.34 11.66
C LYS A 181 -6.12 12.21 12.82
N LYS A 182 -5.78 12.83 13.95
CA LYS A 182 -6.73 13.01 15.07
C LYS A 182 -7.78 14.03 14.62
N ASN A 183 -9.05 13.62 14.67
CA ASN A 183 -10.17 14.55 14.48
C ASN A 183 -10.26 15.50 15.67
#